data_8e3f34368b40797aa4febbe7db1f58e9
#
_entry.id   8e3f34368b40797aa4febbe7db1f58e9
#
_cell.length_a   1.000
_cell.length_b   1.000
_cell.length_c   1.000
_cell.angle_alpha   90.00
_cell.angle_beta   90.00
_cell.angle_gamma   90.00
#
_symmetry.space_group_name_H-M   'P 1'
#
loop_
_entity.id
_entity.type
_entity.pdbx_description
1 polymer ?
#
loop_
_entity_poly.entity_id
_entity_poly.type
_entity_poly.pdbx_seq_one_letter_code
_entity_poly.pdbx_strand_id
1 'polypeptide(L)'
;MSFKTYLDNIKVKQNSICVIWVGQAGFLLKTHSDKVIAIDPYLTDYVYRFFHKEYGYGFKRMTASVFKPGEIEIDYLFSSHEHGDHLDGDAIFELLNNNRTMLFANEESMKIAVEAGVSLDKIRQVREDMAIGFDEFKLIITPADHGEICKDVMGFIFDFGFVRVYYSGDTCYNKEVLKKAIDLQPQVALLPINGAFGNLNAEDAAKFANDMRSKICIPHHFWTFPLHKGEKGDPIDAIELFPKYAPECKLVMLSPGEAFIYG
;
A
#
# COMPACT_ATOMS: atom_id res chain seq x y z
N MET A 1 -2.86 13.05 -21.51
CA MET A 1 -1.54 13.04 -20.83
C MET A 1 -1.36 11.64 -20.27
N SER A 2 -0.20 10.97 -20.51
CA SER A 2 0.06 9.67 -19.88
C SER A 2 0.32 9.84 -18.39
N PHE A 3 0.14 8.77 -17.60
CA PHE A 3 0.45 8.82 -16.19
C PHE A 3 1.94 9.09 -15.93
N LYS A 4 2.83 8.53 -16.76
CA LYS A 4 4.26 8.84 -16.73
C LYS A 4 4.51 10.36 -16.82
N THR A 5 3.94 11.02 -17.82
CA THR A 5 4.09 12.48 -17.99
C THR A 5 3.55 13.26 -16.79
N TYR A 6 2.43 12.81 -16.22
CA TYR A 6 1.88 13.42 -15.01
C TYR A 6 2.84 13.26 -13.83
N LEU A 7 3.33 12.04 -13.57
CA LEU A 7 4.27 11.74 -12.50
C LEU A 7 5.59 12.54 -12.63
N ASP A 8 6.14 12.64 -13.85
CA ASP A 8 7.38 13.37 -14.13
C ASP A 8 7.22 14.88 -13.85
N ASN A 9 6.01 15.43 -14.04
CA ASN A 9 5.73 16.84 -13.81
C ASN A 9 5.45 17.21 -12.34
N ILE A 10 5.17 16.24 -11.47
CA ILE A 10 5.00 16.50 -10.04
C ILE A 10 6.36 16.91 -9.46
N LYS A 11 6.44 18.14 -8.95
CA LYS A 11 7.64 18.66 -8.26
C LYS A 11 7.44 18.59 -6.76
N VAL A 12 8.23 17.76 -6.11
CA VAL A 12 8.24 17.59 -4.65
C VAL A 12 9.36 18.48 -4.07
N LYS A 13 9.00 19.31 -3.11
CA LYS A 13 9.98 20.18 -2.44
C LYS A 13 10.79 19.38 -1.40
N GLN A 14 11.94 19.90 -1.01
CA GLN A 14 12.69 19.37 0.13
C GLN A 14 11.79 19.37 1.40
N ASN A 15 11.91 18.35 2.23
CA ASN A 15 11.06 18.12 3.40
C ASN A 15 9.57 17.96 3.07
N SER A 16 9.27 17.48 1.87
CA SER A 16 7.92 17.07 1.45
C SER A 16 7.97 15.68 0.85
N ILE A 17 6.85 14.98 0.90
CA ILE A 17 6.62 13.69 0.24
C ILE A 17 5.32 13.72 -0.54
N CYS A 18 5.35 13.24 -1.77
CA CYS A 18 4.15 13.05 -2.57
C CYS A 18 3.66 11.62 -2.42
N VAL A 19 2.40 11.45 -2.09
CA VAL A 19 1.70 10.17 -1.97
C VAL A 19 0.65 10.10 -3.08
N ILE A 20 0.66 9.01 -3.87
CA ILE A 20 -0.31 8.79 -4.95
C ILE A 20 -0.95 7.44 -4.73
N TRP A 21 -2.27 7.39 -4.59
CA TRP A 21 -2.99 6.13 -4.57
C TRP A 21 -3.18 5.62 -6.01
N VAL A 22 -2.80 4.37 -6.29
CA VAL A 22 -2.90 3.80 -7.65
C VAL A 22 -4.01 2.76 -7.79
N GLY A 23 -4.89 2.71 -6.80
CA GLY A 23 -6.02 1.77 -6.72
C GLY A 23 -5.70 0.54 -5.87
N GLN A 24 -6.72 -0.15 -5.40
CA GLN A 24 -6.68 -1.28 -4.47
C GLN A 24 -5.82 -0.91 -3.25
N ALA A 25 -4.80 -1.68 -2.95
CA ALA A 25 -3.84 -1.43 -1.88
C ALA A 25 -2.63 -0.58 -2.34
N GLY A 26 -2.52 -0.30 -3.65
CA GLY A 26 -1.31 0.23 -4.27
C GLY A 26 -1.05 1.71 -4.03
N PHE A 27 0.21 2.05 -3.71
CA PHE A 27 0.68 3.43 -3.58
C PHE A 27 2.01 3.68 -4.29
N LEU A 28 2.20 4.94 -4.71
CA LEU A 28 3.52 5.47 -5.05
C LEU A 28 3.86 6.58 -4.07
N LEU A 29 5.11 6.56 -3.57
CA LEU A 29 5.71 7.68 -2.86
C LEU A 29 6.77 8.29 -3.78
N LYS A 30 6.69 9.61 -4.03
CA LYS A 30 7.69 10.33 -4.81
C LYS A 30 8.43 11.33 -3.92
N THR A 31 9.76 11.26 -3.93
CA THR A 31 10.64 12.10 -3.13
C THR A 31 11.06 13.38 -3.87
N HIS A 32 11.72 14.30 -3.17
CA HIS A 32 12.22 15.54 -3.75
C HIS A 32 13.36 15.34 -4.78
N SER A 33 14.05 14.20 -4.75
CA SER A 33 15.08 13.84 -5.72
C SER A 33 14.54 12.98 -6.88
N ASP A 34 13.20 12.98 -7.05
CA ASP A 34 12.49 12.23 -8.08
C ASP A 34 12.58 10.70 -7.91
N LYS A 35 12.95 10.18 -6.73
CA LYS A 35 12.84 8.73 -6.44
C LYS A 35 11.39 8.32 -6.34
N VAL A 36 11.06 7.17 -6.93
CA VAL A 36 9.72 6.58 -6.91
C VAL A 36 9.76 5.25 -6.15
N ILE A 37 8.99 5.19 -5.07
CA ILE A 37 8.80 4.00 -4.24
C ILE A 37 7.38 3.49 -4.54
N ALA A 38 7.25 2.24 -4.98
CA ALA A 38 5.95 1.59 -5.16
C ALA A 38 5.68 0.61 -4.02
N ILE A 39 4.44 0.57 -3.55
CA ILE A 39 3.97 -0.33 -2.49
C ILE A 39 2.73 -1.04 -3.04
N ASP A 40 2.74 -2.35 -3.07
CA ASP A 40 1.62 -3.25 -3.45
C ASP A 40 0.84 -2.81 -4.72
N PRO A 41 1.49 -2.45 -5.85
CA PRO A 41 0.79 -1.97 -7.03
C PRO A 41 0.04 -3.11 -7.73
N TYR A 42 -1.31 -3.08 -7.68
CA TYR A 42 -2.17 -4.01 -8.40
C TYR A 42 -2.63 -3.40 -9.75
N LEU A 43 -2.10 -3.90 -10.87
CA LEU A 43 -2.20 -3.26 -12.18
C LEU A 43 -2.94 -4.09 -13.23
N THR A 44 -3.15 -5.40 -12.99
CA THR A 44 -3.75 -6.32 -13.94
C THR A 44 -5.09 -6.89 -13.46
N ASP A 45 -5.59 -7.91 -14.14
CA ASP A 45 -6.74 -8.72 -13.70
C ASP A 45 -6.27 -10.03 -13.03
N TYR A 46 -5.09 -10.05 -12.39
CA TYR A 46 -4.48 -11.25 -11.81
C TYR A 46 -5.44 -11.98 -10.86
N VAL A 47 -6.00 -11.29 -9.87
CA VAL A 47 -6.96 -11.88 -8.91
C VAL A 47 -8.21 -12.44 -9.61
N TYR A 48 -8.77 -11.70 -10.59
CA TYR A 48 -9.93 -12.17 -11.33
C TYR A 48 -9.68 -13.49 -12.05
N ARG A 49 -8.50 -13.71 -12.61
CA ARG A 49 -8.16 -14.96 -13.32
C ARG A 49 -8.22 -16.19 -12.41
N PHE A 50 -7.87 -16.04 -11.12
CA PHE A 50 -7.93 -17.14 -10.17
C PHE A 50 -9.34 -17.38 -9.62
N PHE A 51 -10.07 -16.33 -9.34
CA PHE A 51 -11.33 -16.42 -8.58
C PHE A 51 -12.61 -16.34 -9.41
N HIS A 52 -12.52 -16.08 -10.73
CA HIS A 52 -13.72 -15.92 -11.55
C HIS A 52 -14.60 -17.18 -11.65
N LYS A 53 -14.02 -18.37 -11.52
CA LYS A 53 -14.77 -19.63 -11.56
C LYS A 53 -15.65 -19.81 -10.33
N GLU A 54 -15.20 -19.30 -9.19
CA GLU A 54 -15.88 -19.44 -7.90
C GLU A 54 -16.82 -18.25 -7.63
N TYR A 55 -16.36 -17.04 -7.92
CA TYR A 55 -17.05 -15.79 -7.57
C TYR A 55 -17.58 -15.00 -8.76
N GLY A 56 -17.52 -15.56 -9.98
CA GLY A 56 -17.95 -14.85 -11.18
C GLY A 56 -17.20 -13.54 -11.36
N TYR A 57 -17.92 -12.43 -11.51
CA TYR A 57 -17.32 -11.10 -11.64
C TYR A 57 -16.97 -10.41 -10.32
N GLY A 58 -17.13 -11.13 -9.19
CA GLY A 58 -16.94 -10.55 -7.85
C GLY A 58 -15.58 -9.90 -7.60
N PHE A 59 -14.52 -10.43 -8.22
CA PHE A 59 -13.15 -9.90 -8.17
C PHE A 59 -12.69 -9.27 -9.48
N LYS A 60 -13.61 -8.95 -10.39
CA LYS A 60 -13.28 -8.17 -11.58
C LYS A 60 -13.04 -6.71 -11.19
N ARG A 61 -11.96 -6.12 -11.69
CA ARG A 61 -11.72 -4.68 -11.48
C ARG A 61 -12.87 -3.85 -12.03
N MET A 62 -13.36 -2.90 -11.25
CA MET A 62 -14.39 -1.94 -11.67
C MET A 62 -13.80 -0.70 -12.36
N THR A 63 -12.50 -0.44 -12.12
CA THR A 63 -11.77 0.70 -12.69
C THR A 63 -10.51 0.22 -13.43
N ALA A 64 -10.09 0.93 -14.46
CA ALA A 64 -8.81 0.67 -15.11
C ALA A 64 -7.64 0.93 -14.16
N SER A 65 -6.51 0.26 -14.39
CA SER A 65 -5.25 0.60 -13.71
C SER A 65 -4.78 1.99 -14.13
N VAL A 66 -4.12 2.68 -13.20
CA VAL A 66 -3.63 4.05 -13.39
C VAL A 66 -2.51 4.11 -14.42
N PHE A 67 -1.67 3.06 -14.45
CA PHE A 67 -0.59 2.90 -15.41
C PHE A 67 -0.41 1.41 -15.75
N LYS A 68 0.29 1.13 -16.82
CA LYS A 68 0.63 -0.25 -17.23
C LYS A 68 1.94 -0.68 -16.58
N PRO A 69 2.13 -1.98 -16.29
CA PRO A 69 3.43 -2.50 -15.89
C PRO A 69 4.52 -2.04 -16.87
N GLY A 70 5.65 -1.54 -16.35
CA GLY A 70 6.75 -1.00 -17.15
C GLY A 70 6.57 0.41 -17.73
N GLU A 71 5.40 1.06 -17.59
CA GLU A 71 5.17 2.42 -18.09
C GLU A 71 5.95 3.50 -17.34
N ILE A 72 6.19 3.30 -16.05
CA ILE A 72 6.92 4.24 -15.19
C ILE A 72 8.19 3.58 -14.63
N GLU A 73 9.18 4.40 -14.31
CA GLU A 73 10.38 3.96 -13.61
C GLU A 73 10.12 3.95 -12.09
N ILE A 74 10.45 2.83 -11.45
CA ILE A 74 10.34 2.63 -10.01
C ILE A 74 11.74 2.34 -9.48
N ASP A 75 12.13 2.99 -8.37
CA ASP A 75 13.42 2.72 -7.72
C ASP A 75 13.31 1.53 -6.76
N TYR A 76 12.26 1.52 -5.94
CA TYR A 76 12.02 0.51 -4.92
C TYR A 76 10.59 0.01 -4.99
N LEU A 77 10.42 -1.30 -5.01
CA LEU A 77 9.13 -1.98 -4.99
C LEU A 77 9.01 -2.77 -3.69
N PHE A 78 7.95 -2.52 -2.93
CA PHE A 78 7.66 -3.22 -1.68
C PHE A 78 6.38 -4.03 -1.84
N SER A 79 6.42 -5.30 -1.41
CA SER A 79 5.24 -6.16 -1.28
C SER A 79 5.04 -6.50 0.18
N SER A 80 3.85 -6.16 0.72
CA SER A 80 3.49 -6.45 2.11
C SER A 80 3.26 -7.93 2.35
N HIS A 81 2.71 -8.63 1.37
CA HIS A 81 2.46 -10.07 1.40
C HIS A 81 2.11 -10.61 0.00
N GLU A 82 1.89 -11.92 -0.09
CA GLU A 82 1.76 -12.67 -1.34
C GLU A 82 0.37 -12.64 -1.99
N HIS A 83 -0.67 -12.07 -1.37
CA HIS A 83 -1.98 -12.00 -2.02
C HIS A 83 -1.92 -11.26 -3.35
N GLY A 84 -2.67 -11.76 -4.34
CA GLY A 84 -2.55 -11.32 -5.73
C GLY A 84 -2.92 -9.87 -6.00
N ASP A 85 -3.62 -9.20 -5.10
CA ASP A 85 -3.92 -7.77 -5.13
C ASP A 85 -2.89 -6.89 -4.40
N HIS A 86 -1.86 -7.51 -3.82
CA HIS A 86 -0.68 -6.88 -3.22
C HIS A 86 0.60 -7.25 -3.98
N LEU A 87 0.71 -8.49 -4.43
CA LEU A 87 1.75 -8.93 -5.36
C LEU A 87 1.11 -9.40 -6.68
N ASP A 88 1.00 -8.50 -7.64
CA ASP A 88 0.43 -8.78 -8.95
C ASP A 88 1.39 -9.65 -9.77
N GLY A 89 1.12 -10.96 -9.81
CA GLY A 89 1.97 -11.95 -10.46
C GLY A 89 2.09 -11.76 -11.99
N ASP A 90 1.15 -11.06 -12.62
CA ASP A 90 1.23 -10.73 -14.06
C ASP A 90 2.04 -9.46 -14.31
N ALA A 91 2.10 -8.56 -13.33
CA ALA A 91 2.81 -7.29 -13.46
C ALA A 91 4.27 -7.37 -12.99
N ILE A 92 4.58 -8.25 -12.03
CA ILE A 92 5.83 -8.21 -11.27
C ILE A 92 7.07 -8.33 -12.16
N PHE A 93 7.03 -9.17 -13.19
CA PHE A 93 8.16 -9.32 -14.13
C PHE A 93 8.45 -8.00 -14.84
N GLU A 94 7.44 -7.36 -15.43
CA GLU A 94 7.61 -6.10 -16.17
C GLU A 94 8.00 -4.93 -15.24
N LEU A 95 7.51 -4.92 -14.00
CA LEU A 95 7.91 -3.92 -13.00
C LEU A 95 9.39 -4.01 -12.64
N LEU A 96 9.97 -5.21 -12.69
CA LEU A 96 11.37 -5.47 -12.34
C LEU A 96 12.29 -5.68 -13.56
N ASN A 97 11.72 -5.73 -14.77
CA ASN A 97 12.47 -5.92 -16.02
C ASN A 97 13.21 -4.66 -16.44
N ASN A 98 14.03 -4.13 -15.56
CA ASN A 98 14.90 -2.98 -15.78
C ASN A 98 16.13 -3.08 -14.86
N ASN A 99 17.11 -2.21 -15.01
CA ASN A 99 18.35 -2.25 -14.23
C ASN A 99 18.28 -1.48 -12.90
N ARG A 100 17.13 -0.94 -12.54
CA ARG A 100 17.00 0.02 -11.43
C ARG A 100 16.18 -0.54 -10.25
N THR A 101 15.05 -1.15 -10.53
CA THR A 101 14.09 -1.56 -9.51
C THR A 101 14.56 -2.77 -8.72
N MET A 102 14.42 -2.70 -7.38
CA MET A 102 14.61 -3.81 -6.45
C MET A 102 13.29 -4.10 -5.75
N LEU A 103 12.93 -5.38 -5.63
CA LEU A 103 11.79 -5.86 -4.84
C LEU A 103 12.23 -6.15 -3.40
N PHE A 104 11.46 -5.67 -2.44
CA PHE A 104 11.56 -6.00 -1.02
C PHE A 104 10.27 -6.72 -0.60
N ALA A 105 10.36 -7.98 -0.21
CA ALA A 105 9.20 -8.83 -0.03
C ALA A 105 9.45 -9.94 1.01
N ASN A 106 8.39 -10.53 1.56
CA ASN A 106 8.48 -11.75 2.36
C ASN A 106 8.86 -12.97 1.50
N GLU A 107 9.07 -14.12 2.13
CA GLU A 107 9.50 -15.35 1.45
C GLU A 107 8.49 -15.83 0.42
N GLU A 108 7.20 -15.79 0.72
CA GLU A 108 6.14 -16.28 -0.18
C GLU A 108 6.00 -15.38 -1.41
N SER A 109 6.01 -14.05 -1.21
CA SER A 109 6.03 -13.08 -2.31
C SER A 109 7.28 -13.24 -3.20
N MET A 110 8.44 -13.54 -2.60
CA MET A 110 9.65 -13.81 -3.34
C MET A 110 9.52 -15.07 -4.24
N LYS A 111 8.89 -16.15 -3.74
CA LYS A 111 8.64 -17.36 -4.53
C LYS A 111 7.79 -17.07 -5.75
N ILE A 112 6.68 -16.33 -5.58
CA ILE A 112 5.80 -15.93 -6.68
C ILE A 112 6.56 -15.07 -7.72
N ALA A 113 7.37 -14.11 -7.27
CA ALA A 113 8.15 -13.27 -8.17
C ALA A 113 9.16 -14.10 -8.99
N VAL A 114 9.84 -15.09 -8.37
CA VAL A 114 10.76 -16.00 -9.05
C VAL A 114 10.01 -16.90 -10.06
N GLU A 115 8.84 -17.43 -9.69
CA GLU A 115 7.99 -18.21 -10.59
C GLU A 115 7.51 -17.38 -11.79
N ALA A 116 7.28 -16.07 -11.60
CA ALA A 116 6.98 -15.13 -12.67
C ALA A 116 8.21 -14.77 -13.54
N GLY A 117 9.40 -15.32 -13.25
CA GLY A 117 10.62 -15.12 -14.03
C GLY A 117 11.54 -14.00 -13.54
N VAL A 118 11.30 -13.43 -12.37
CA VAL A 118 12.17 -12.41 -11.77
C VAL A 118 13.46 -13.06 -11.26
N SER A 119 14.60 -12.47 -11.58
CA SER A 119 15.91 -12.93 -11.11
C SER A 119 16.11 -12.63 -9.62
N LEU A 120 16.72 -13.57 -8.88
CA LEU A 120 16.95 -13.44 -7.44
C LEU A 120 17.81 -12.23 -7.05
N ASP A 121 18.70 -11.76 -7.91
CA ASP A 121 19.50 -10.55 -7.67
C ASP A 121 18.68 -9.26 -7.65
N LYS A 122 17.44 -9.31 -8.14
CA LYS A 122 16.44 -8.23 -8.07
C LYS A 122 15.58 -8.25 -6.82
N ILE A 123 15.73 -9.25 -5.95
CA ILE A 123 14.87 -9.47 -4.81
C ILE A 123 15.68 -9.43 -3.52
N ARG A 124 15.21 -8.67 -2.55
CA ARG A 124 15.70 -8.71 -1.17
C ARG A 124 14.60 -9.20 -0.27
N GLN A 125 14.79 -10.38 0.31
CA GLN A 125 13.88 -10.88 1.32
C GLN A 125 13.91 -10.00 2.57
N VAL A 126 12.74 -9.66 3.05
CA VAL A 126 12.53 -8.88 4.28
C VAL A 126 11.49 -9.56 5.17
N ARG A 127 11.51 -9.21 6.45
CA ARG A 127 10.59 -9.74 7.46
C ARG A 127 10.35 -8.70 8.55
N GLU A 128 9.36 -8.94 9.36
CA GLU A 128 9.06 -8.08 10.52
C GLU A 128 10.31 -7.84 11.39
N ASP A 129 10.31 -6.74 12.11
CA ASP A 129 11.42 -6.26 12.96
C ASP A 129 12.71 -5.86 12.24
N MET A 130 12.80 -6.02 10.92
CA MET A 130 13.91 -5.46 10.17
C MET A 130 13.80 -3.94 10.05
N ALA A 131 14.98 -3.30 9.99
CA ALA A 131 15.11 -1.90 9.61
C ALA A 131 16.25 -1.76 8.60
N ILE A 132 15.97 -1.03 7.49
CA ILE A 132 16.88 -0.91 6.35
C ILE A 132 17.07 0.57 6.05
N GLY A 133 18.33 1.02 5.99
CA GLY A 133 18.67 2.38 5.57
C GLY A 133 18.73 2.49 4.05
N PHE A 134 18.14 3.54 3.51
CA PHE A 134 18.26 4.03 2.14
C PHE A 134 18.81 5.45 2.16
N ASP A 135 19.20 6.00 1.03
CA ASP A 135 19.82 7.34 0.98
C ASP A 135 18.89 8.43 1.53
N GLU A 136 17.57 8.33 1.27
CA GLU A 136 16.60 9.37 1.61
C GLU A 136 15.63 8.98 2.72
N PHE A 137 15.58 7.72 3.10
CA PHE A 137 14.66 7.23 4.15
C PHE A 137 15.21 5.99 4.84
N LYS A 138 14.64 5.71 6.00
CA LYS A 138 14.79 4.44 6.69
C LYS A 138 13.46 3.69 6.60
N LEU A 139 13.50 2.46 6.10
CA LEU A 139 12.38 1.54 6.20
C LEU A 139 12.40 0.86 7.56
N ILE A 140 11.27 0.83 8.24
CA ILE A 140 11.04 0.04 9.46
C ILE A 140 9.87 -0.89 9.16
N ILE A 141 10.10 -2.19 9.26
CA ILE A 141 9.07 -3.20 9.02
C ILE A 141 8.36 -3.49 10.34
N THR A 142 7.03 -3.51 10.28
CA THR A 142 6.16 -3.75 11.44
C THR A 142 5.34 -5.00 11.20
N PRO A 143 4.90 -5.71 12.24
CA PRO A 143 3.91 -6.76 12.09
C PRO A 143 2.57 -6.19 11.64
N ALA A 144 1.77 -7.01 11.00
CA ALA A 144 0.35 -6.80 10.71
C ALA A 144 -0.43 -8.07 11.10
N ASP A 145 -1.74 -7.97 11.26
CA ASP A 145 -2.59 -9.08 11.69
C ASP A 145 -3.69 -9.34 10.64
N HIS A 146 -3.42 -10.27 9.75
CA HIS A 146 -4.39 -10.72 8.74
C HIS A 146 -4.97 -12.11 9.08
N GLY A 147 -4.83 -12.52 10.33
CA GLY A 147 -5.35 -13.77 10.88
C GLY A 147 -4.74 -15.00 10.21
N GLU A 148 -5.59 -16.03 10.05
CA GLU A 148 -5.17 -17.29 9.40
C GLU A 148 -5.10 -17.20 7.88
N ILE A 149 -5.54 -16.10 7.27
CA ILE A 149 -5.56 -15.92 5.81
C ILE A 149 -4.14 -15.72 5.27
N CYS A 150 -3.34 -14.91 5.99
CA CYS A 150 -1.91 -14.73 5.70
C CYS A 150 -1.18 -14.39 7.01
N LYS A 151 -0.13 -15.15 7.34
CA LYS A 151 0.58 -15.01 8.62
C LYS A 151 1.78 -14.06 8.56
N ASP A 152 2.35 -13.88 7.37
CA ASP A 152 3.60 -13.12 7.18
C ASP A 152 3.36 -11.75 6.55
N VAL A 153 2.18 -11.15 6.83
CA VAL A 153 1.85 -9.79 6.38
C VAL A 153 2.69 -8.77 7.13
N MET A 154 3.22 -7.82 6.41
CA MET A 154 4.05 -6.75 6.95
C MET A 154 3.43 -5.38 6.72
N GLY A 155 3.52 -4.52 7.73
CA GLY A 155 3.40 -3.09 7.55
C GLY A 155 4.77 -2.44 7.31
N PHE A 156 4.79 -1.28 6.67
CA PHE A 156 5.98 -0.53 6.33
C PHE A 156 5.91 0.90 6.88
N ILE A 157 6.91 1.32 7.64
CA ILE A 157 7.10 2.73 7.98
C ILE A 157 8.29 3.26 7.20
N PHE A 158 8.03 4.22 6.33
CA PHE A 158 9.03 4.99 5.60
C PHE A 158 9.33 6.26 6.41
N ASP A 159 10.47 6.25 7.11
CA ASP A 159 10.93 7.38 7.93
C ASP A 159 11.89 8.26 7.11
N PHE A 160 11.39 9.40 6.64
CA PHE A 160 12.16 10.40 5.87
C PHE A 160 12.86 11.42 6.78
N GLY A 161 12.81 11.24 8.10
CA GLY A 161 13.36 12.18 9.09
C GLY A 161 12.41 13.35 9.41
N PHE A 162 11.80 13.97 8.42
CA PHE A 162 10.81 15.04 8.58
C PHE A 162 9.36 14.52 8.66
N VAL A 163 9.09 13.33 8.16
CA VAL A 163 7.79 12.66 8.19
C VAL A 163 7.97 11.14 8.20
N ARG A 164 7.08 10.43 8.88
CA ARG A 164 6.89 8.99 8.78
C ARG A 164 5.60 8.72 8.04
N VAL A 165 5.69 7.95 6.96
CA VAL A 165 4.54 7.42 6.22
C VAL A 165 4.41 5.94 6.58
N TYR A 166 3.28 5.55 7.13
CA TYR A 166 2.97 4.17 7.47
C TYR A 166 1.99 3.58 6.47
N TYR A 167 2.32 2.43 5.94
CA TYR A 167 1.45 1.55 5.17
C TYR A 167 1.23 0.28 5.98
N SER A 168 -0.01 -0.08 6.27
CA SER A 168 -0.30 -1.18 7.20
C SER A 168 -0.22 -2.57 6.57
N GLY A 169 -0.25 -2.69 5.24
CA GLY A 169 -0.68 -3.93 4.60
C GLY A 169 -2.14 -4.24 4.92
N ASP A 170 -2.55 -5.46 4.67
CA ASP A 170 -3.84 -5.97 5.13
C ASP A 170 -3.74 -6.33 6.61
N THR A 171 -4.67 -5.82 7.42
CA THR A 171 -4.65 -6.03 8.87
C THR A 171 -6.00 -5.80 9.51
N CYS A 172 -6.30 -6.54 10.58
CA CYS A 172 -7.36 -6.21 11.52
C CYS A 172 -6.85 -5.26 12.61
N TYR A 173 -7.77 -4.72 13.43
CA TYR A 173 -7.41 -3.84 14.52
C TYR A 173 -7.03 -4.61 15.79
N ASN A 174 -5.77 -5.06 15.85
CA ASN A 174 -5.17 -5.74 16.99
C ASN A 174 -4.04 -4.88 17.58
N LYS A 175 -4.33 -4.17 18.67
CA LYS A 175 -3.38 -3.21 19.29
C LYS A 175 -2.07 -3.84 19.76
N GLU A 176 -2.09 -5.11 20.15
CA GLU A 176 -0.87 -5.80 20.62
C GLU A 176 0.08 -6.04 19.45
N VAL A 177 -0.44 -6.54 18.32
CA VAL A 177 0.34 -6.75 17.10
C VAL A 177 0.78 -5.40 16.50
N LEU A 178 -0.13 -4.43 16.45
CA LEU A 178 0.11 -3.11 15.84
C LEU A 178 0.87 -2.13 16.76
N LYS A 179 1.28 -2.57 17.95
CA LYS A 179 1.93 -1.73 18.97
C LYS A 179 3.13 -0.96 18.41
N LYS A 180 3.95 -1.58 17.58
CA LYS A 180 5.14 -0.94 17.02
C LYS A 180 4.79 0.25 16.12
N ALA A 181 3.75 0.15 15.31
CA ALA A 181 3.26 1.27 14.50
C ALA A 181 2.66 2.38 15.38
N ILE A 182 1.89 2.01 16.42
CA ILE A 182 1.32 2.95 17.39
C ILE A 182 2.43 3.74 18.09
N ASP A 183 3.45 3.06 18.61
CA ASP A 183 4.54 3.69 19.36
C ASP A 183 5.41 4.63 18.48
N LEU A 184 5.54 4.33 17.20
CA LEU A 184 6.31 5.16 16.25
C LEU A 184 5.56 6.39 15.75
N GLN A 185 4.25 6.50 16.00
CA GLN A 185 3.40 7.68 15.73
C GLN A 185 3.62 8.27 14.32
N PRO A 186 3.37 7.52 13.22
CA PRO A 186 3.53 8.04 11.87
C PRO A 186 2.54 9.18 11.60
N GLN A 187 3.01 10.26 10.95
CA GLN A 187 2.19 11.43 10.64
C GLN A 187 1.19 11.15 9.53
N VAL A 188 1.54 10.28 8.58
CA VAL A 188 0.68 9.86 7.47
C VAL A 188 0.44 8.37 7.58
N ALA A 189 -0.82 7.95 7.61
CA ALA A 189 -1.24 6.56 7.66
C ALA A 189 -2.00 6.17 6.38
N LEU A 190 -1.59 5.08 5.76
CA LEU A 190 -2.23 4.46 4.61
C LEU A 190 -2.89 3.17 5.11
N LEU A 191 -4.22 3.17 5.26
CA LEU A 191 -4.96 2.11 5.94
C LEU A 191 -6.07 1.53 5.05
N PRO A 192 -6.27 0.19 5.01
CA PRO A 192 -7.43 -0.39 4.37
C PRO A 192 -8.71 -0.01 5.13
N ILE A 193 -9.83 0.08 4.43
CA ILE A 193 -11.14 0.37 5.04
C ILE A 193 -12.22 -0.60 4.58
N ASN A 194 -11.91 -1.59 3.77
CA ASN A 194 -12.92 -2.46 3.15
C ASN A 194 -13.71 -3.33 4.15
N GLY A 195 -13.21 -3.59 5.37
CA GLY A 195 -13.90 -4.35 6.40
C GLY A 195 -14.22 -5.80 6.01
N ALA A 196 -13.54 -6.35 5.02
CA ALA A 196 -13.71 -7.71 4.52
C ALA A 196 -12.40 -8.49 4.59
N PHE A 197 -12.47 -9.81 4.63
CA PHE A 197 -11.32 -10.71 4.63
C PHE A 197 -10.29 -10.40 5.75
N GLY A 198 -10.77 -10.02 6.95
CA GLY A 198 -9.91 -9.73 8.10
C GLY A 198 -9.27 -8.33 8.09
N ASN A 199 -9.67 -7.45 7.18
CA ASN A 199 -9.15 -6.09 7.14
C ASN A 199 -9.91 -5.13 8.04
N LEU A 200 -9.26 -4.01 8.39
CA LEU A 200 -9.90 -2.86 9.02
C LEU A 200 -11.14 -2.43 8.23
N ASN A 201 -12.20 -2.10 8.94
CA ASN A 201 -13.27 -1.27 8.42
C ASN A 201 -12.98 0.21 8.71
N ALA A 202 -13.83 1.11 8.25
CA ALA A 202 -13.64 2.56 8.43
C ALA A 202 -13.59 3.00 9.91
N GLU A 203 -14.36 2.35 10.80
CA GLU A 203 -14.34 2.63 12.24
C GLU A 203 -13.02 2.22 12.87
N ASP A 204 -12.54 1.01 12.56
CA ASP A 204 -11.31 0.48 13.09
C ASP A 204 -10.09 1.23 12.54
N ALA A 205 -10.11 1.60 11.26
CA ALA A 205 -9.08 2.45 10.66
C ALA A 205 -9.01 3.83 11.34
N ALA A 206 -10.16 4.45 11.65
CA ALA A 206 -10.20 5.72 12.38
C ALA A 206 -9.62 5.57 13.80
N LYS A 207 -10.03 4.52 14.56
CA LYS A 207 -9.48 4.24 15.89
C LYS A 207 -7.97 4.01 15.84
N PHE A 208 -7.49 3.27 14.86
CA PHE A 208 -6.08 2.99 14.70
C PHE A 208 -5.28 4.26 14.35
N ALA A 209 -5.79 5.09 13.42
CA ALA A 209 -5.18 6.39 13.11
C ALA A 209 -5.09 7.30 14.34
N ASN A 210 -6.13 7.29 15.21
CA ASN A 210 -6.15 8.02 16.47
C ASN A 210 -5.11 7.49 17.48
N ASP A 211 -5.00 6.18 17.63
CA ASP A 211 -4.00 5.58 18.55
C ASP A 211 -2.56 5.91 18.10
N MET A 212 -2.29 5.92 16.80
CA MET A 212 -1.01 6.37 16.22
C MET A 212 -0.81 7.89 16.30
N ARG A 213 -1.84 8.68 16.65
CA ARG A 213 -1.85 10.15 16.58
C ARG A 213 -1.48 10.68 15.19
N SER A 214 -1.87 9.97 14.16
CA SER A 214 -1.62 10.36 12.78
C SER A 214 -2.30 11.67 12.47
N LYS A 215 -1.66 12.51 11.66
CA LYS A 215 -2.23 13.79 11.21
C LYS A 215 -3.06 13.66 9.95
N ILE A 216 -2.69 12.70 9.12
CA ILE A 216 -3.33 12.38 7.84
C ILE A 216 -3.60 10.88 7.79
N CYS A 217 -4.81 10.51 7.37
CA CYS A 217 -5.10 9.16 6.91
C CYS A 217 -5.56 9.19 5.46
N ILE A 218 -4.96 8.37 4.63
CA ILE A 218 -5.35 8.12 3.24
C ILE A 218 -5.87 6.69 3.19
N PRO A 219 -7.18 6.49 3.08
CA PRO A 219 -7.76 5.16 3.04
C PRO A 219 -7.56 4.49 1.70
N HIS A 220 -7.52 3.17 1.70
CA HIS A 220 -7.40 2.36 0.49
C HIS A 220 -8.21 1.06 0.60
N HIS A 221 -8.05 0.17 -0.40
CA HIS A 221 -8.65 -1.15 -0.43
C HIS A 221 -10.18 -1.13 -0.59
N PHE A 222 -10.70 -0.19 -1.36
CA PHE A 222 -12.13 -0.04 -1.63
C PHE A 222 -12.42 0.19 -3.10
N TRP A 223 -13.64 -0.17 -3.53
CA TRP A 223 -14.19 0.04 -4.89
C TRP A 223 -13.42 -0.60 -6.05
N THR A 224 -12.37 -1.37 -5.79
CA THR A 224 -11.67 -2.07 -6.86
C THR A 224 -12.44 -3.29 -7.31
N PHE A 225 -13.03 -4.04 -6.38
CA PHE A 225 -13.80 -5.25 -6.65
C PHE A 225 -15.22 -5.16 -6.08
N PRO A 226 -16.24 -5.72 -6.79
CA PRO A 226 -17.63 -5.70 -6.32
C PRO A 226 -17.85 -6.42 -4.98
N LEU A 227 -17.16 -7.54 -4.72
CA LEU A 227 -17.35 -8.35 -3.51
C LEU A 227 -16.41 -7.98 -2.34
N HIS A 228 -15.50 -7.07 -2.52
CA HIS A 228 -14.45 -6.80 -1.53
C HIS A 228 -14.86 -5.74 -0.49
N LYS A 229 -16.08 -5.86 0.03
CA LYS A 229 -16.65 -4.92 0.99
C LYS A 229 -17.35 -5.66 2.13
N GLY A 230 -16.98 -5.34 3.35
CA GLY A 230 -17.66 -5.77 4.59
C GLY A 230 -18.53 -4.67 5.20
N GLU A 231 -18.94 -4.88 6.46
CA GLU A 231 -19.65 -3.87 7.23
C GLU A 231 -18.80 -2.65 7.51
N LYS A 232 -19.34 -1.44 7.32
CA LYS A 232 -18.61 -0.16 7.43
C LYS A 232 -17.36 -0.09 6.54
N GLY A 233 -17.40 -0.76 5.40
CA GLY A 233 -16.28 -0.88 4.45
C GLY A 233 -16.38 0.05 3.24
N ASP A 234 -17.06 1.18 3.37
CA ASP A 234 -17.27 2.14 2.28
C ASP A 234 -16.58 3.47 2.58
N PRO A 235 -16.08 4.19 1.58
CA PRO A 235 -15.59 5.55 1.76
C PRO A 235 -16.55 6.50 2.46
N ILE A 236 -17.87 6.34 2.29
CA ILE A 236 -18.88 7.12 3.01
C ILE A 236 -18.79 6.86 4.51
N ASP A 237 -18.63 5.59 4.92
CA ASP A 237 -18.43 5.24 6.33
C ASP A 237 -17.19 5.93 6.90
N ALA A 238 -16.10 6.01 6.13
CA ALA A 238 -14.89 6.70 6.56
C ALA A 238 -15.11 8.20 6.75
N ILE A 239 -15.83 8.86 5.83
CA ILE A 239 -16.18 10.28 5.93
C ILE A 239 -16.99 10.58 7.20
N GLU A 240 -17.90 9.68 7.57
CA GLU A 240 -18.76 9.83 8.76
C GLU A 240 -18.04 9.47 10.08
N LEU A 241 -17.16 8.46 10.06
CA LEU A 241 -16.58 7.86 11.27
C LEU A 241 -15.24 8.49 11.69
N PHE A 242 -14.42 8.97 10.74
CA PHE A 242 -13.16 9.64 11.09
C PHE A 242 -13.32 10.86 11.99
N PRO A 243 -14.25 11.80 11.74
CA PRO A 243 -14.47 12.92 12.65
C PRO A 243 -14.87 12.50 14.07
N LYS A 244 -15.49 11.34 14.20
CA LYS A 244 -15.96 10.81 15.49
C LYS A 244 -14.85 10.11 16.28
N TYR A 245 -14.03 9.31 15.61
CA TYR A 245 -13.05 8.43 16.28
C TYR A 245 -11.60 8.91 16.17
N ALA A 246 -11.31 9.79 15.21
CA ALA A 246 -9.99 10.39 14.98
C ALA A 246 -10.10 11.89 14.66
N PRO A 247 -10.66 12.73 15.55
CA PRO A 247 -10.96 14.13 15.25
C PRO A 247 -9.73 14.99 14.91
N GLU A 248 -8.54 14.58 15.35
CA GLU A 248 -7.28 15.27 15.08
C GLU A 248 -6.57 14.76 13.79
N CYS A 249 -7.12 13.72 13.16
CA CYS A 249 -6.62 13.12 11.94
C CYS A 249 -7.45 13.57 10.73
N LYS A 250 -6.83 14.28 9.80
CA LYS A 250 -7.50 14.65 8.55
C LYS A 250 -7.60 13.43 7.64
N LEU A 251 -8.82 13.02 7.31
CA LEU A 251 -9.08 12.05 6.26
C LEU A 251 -8.85 12.71 4.89
N VAL A 252 -8.01 12.11 4.05
CA VAL A 252 -7.72 12.55 2.69
C VAL A 252 -8.17 11.45 1.73
N MET A 253 -9.29 11.67 1.06
CA MET A 253 -9.81 10.77 0.02
C MET A 253 -9.13 11.08 -1.29
N LEU A 254 -8.48 10.07 -1.90
CA LEU A 254 -7.86 10.19 -3.21
C LEU A 254 -8.61 9.36 -4.24
N SER A 255 -8.69 9.87 -5.46
CA SER A 255 -9.01 9.07 -6.64
C SER A 255 -7.76 8.32 -7.11
N PRO A 256 -7.90 7.14 -7.77
CA PRO A 256 -6.74 6.47 -8.34
C PRO A 256 -5.95 7.38 -9.30
N GLY A 257 -4.66 7.54 -9.05
CA GLY A 257 -3.75 8.43 -9.77
C GLY A 257 -3.67 9.86 -9.22
N GLU A 258 -4.50 10.23 -8.25
CA GLU A 258 -4.45 11.54 -7.60
C GLU A 258 -3.27 11.63 -6.62
N ALA A 259 -2.59 12.78 -6.63
CA ALA A 259 -1.44 13.06 -5.77
C ALA A 259 -1.81 13.93 -4.57
N PHE A 260 -1.29 13.56 -3.41
CA PHE A 260 -1.30 14.35 -2.18
C PHE A 260 0.14 14.66 -1.77
N ILE A 261 0.45 15.92 -1.47
CA ILE A 261 1.80 16.32 -1.00
C ILE A 261 1.69 16.71 0.47
N TYR A 262 2.50 16.05 1.30
CA TYR A 262 2.67 16.35 2.72
C TYR A 262 3.99 17.12 2.91
N GLY A 263 3.94 18.23 3.65
CA GLY A 263 5.11 19.09 3.93
C GLY A 263 4.88 20.55 3.64
#